data_f5eeac8a35f0d12c754e6ddb04c0143d
#
_entry.id   f5eeac8a35f0d12c754e6ddb04c0143d
#
_cell.length_a   1.000
_cell.length_b   1.000
_cell.length_c   1.000
_cell.angle_alpha   90.00
_cell.angle_beta   90.00
_cell.angle_gamma   90.00
#
_symmetry.space_group_name_H-M   'P 1'
#
loop_
_entity.id
_entity.type
_entity.pdbx_description
1 polymer ?
#
loop_
_entity_poly.entity_id
_entity_poly.type
_entity_poly.pdbx_seq_one_letter_code
_entity_poly.pdbx_strand_id
1 'polypeptide(L)'
;MRIVSLTVVVFCVLMNSINAQSFDLGSWNILNVKYNLNEHWSFFGEGQIRSLKFYSNFHYYEYKGGINYKIHENVNLTIGAGSYQTYKEGGDFVLPKNNDEFRLWPQIIFFQSIGKFKIEQRYRGELRFTSNGYRNRFRYRFGVSYPFGKVRNEYKPFLVSASNELFFTNKEPYFERNRMLLAFNFKPSKSATIQIGYLHQFDYQINDETGRDFFLIGFFIELFSKNSPNSSIGININDN
;
A
#
# COMPACT_ATOMS: atom_id res chain seq x y z
N MET A 1 -27.83 -20.74 24.42
CA MET A 1 -27.15 -19.91 25.42
C MET A 1 -25.75 -20.42 25.81
N ARG A 2 -25.48 -21.73 25.92
CA ARG A 2 -24.16 -22.26 26.36
C ARG A 2 -23.01 -22.09 25.36
N ILE A 3 -23.26 -22.09 24.05
CA ILE A 3 -22.21 -21.98 23.01
C ILE A 3 -21.66 -20.54 22.91
N VAL A 4 -22.53 -19.53 23.03
CA VAL A 4 -22.12 -18.13 22.99
C VAL A 4 -21.22 -17.75 24.18
N SER A 5 -21.50 -18.36 25.35
CA SER A 5 -20.70 -18.14 26.57
C SER A 5 -19.27 -18.72 26.42
N LEU A 6 -19.14 -19.88 25.77
CA LEU A 6 -17.84 -20.54 25.56
C LEU A 6 -16.95 -19.74 24.58
N THR A 7 -17.56 -19.19 23.50
CA THR A 7 -16.84 -18.41 22.49
C THR A 7 -16.30 -17.11 23.08
N VAL A 8 -17.06 -16.44 23.93
CA VAL A 8 -16.62 -15.20 24.61
C VAL A 8 -15.48 -15.49 25.59
N VAL A 9 -15.54 -16.61 26.34
CA VAL A 9 -14.49 -17.00 27.28
C VAL A 9 -13.20 -17.35 26.56
N VAL A 10 -13.26 -18.09 25.43
CA VAL A 10 -12.08 -18.40 24.62
C VAL A 10 -11.47 -17.13 24.01
N PHE A 11 -12.28 -16.17 23.57
CA PHE A 11 -11.81 -14.89 23.06
C PHE A 11 -11.14 -14.04 24.14
N CYS A 12 -11.71 -14.01 25.36
CA CYS A 12 -11.11 -13.31 26.50
C CYS A 12 -9.80 -13.97 26.99
N VAL A 13 -9.67 -15.30 26.92
CA VAL A 13 -8.44 -16.01 27.32
C VAL A 13 -7.31 -15.77 26.32
N LEU A 14 -7.62 -15.65 25.02
CA LEU A 14 -6.64 -15.33 23.99
C LEU A 14 -6.13 -13.89 24.07
N MET A 15 -6.90 -12.98 24.68
CA MET A 15 -6.48 -11.58 24.89
C MET A 15 -5.45 -11.40 26.03
N ASN A 16 -5.34 -12.33 26.96
CA ASN A 16 -4.43 -12.22 28.12
C ASN A 16 -2.98 -12.64 27.83
N SER A 17 -2.67 -13.11 26.63
CA SER A 17 -1.31 -13.52 26.24
C SER A 17 -0.53 -12.44 25.47
N ILE A 18 -1.11 -11.25 25.30
CA ILE A 18 -0.41 -10.10 24.72
C ILE A 18 0.43 -9.48 25.84
N ASN A 19 1.62 -10.02 26.05
CA ASN A 19 2.67 -9.27 26.74
C ASN A 19 2.82 -7.95 25.97
N ALA A 20 2.58 -6.84 26.64
CA ALA A 20 2.77 -5.50 26.10
C ALA A 20 4.28 -5.26 25.88
N GLN A 21 4.84 -5.84 24.82
CA GLN A 21 5.97 -5.22 24.17
C GLN A 21 5.48 -3.82 23.78
N SER A 22 6.26 -2.80 24.11
CA SER A 22 5.96 -1.44 23.70
C SER A 22 5.77 -1.43 22.18
N PHE A 23 4.52 -1.46 21.74
CA PHE A 23 4.16 -1.36 20.35
C PHE A 23 4.48 0.06 19.91
N ASP A 24 5.69 0.27 19.39
CA ASP A 24 6.03 1.49 18.69
C ASP A 24 5.27 1.49 17.35
N LEU A 25 3.96 1.79 17.43
CA LEU A 25 3.10 1.91 16.27
C LEU A 25 3.44 3.20 15.53
N GLY A 26 4.04 3.08 14.36
CA GLY A 26 4.28 4.20 13.45
C GLY A 26 3.01 4.71 12.77
N SER A 27 3.09 5.84 12.08
CA SER A 27 2.05 6.31 11.17
C SER A 27 2.52 6.27 9.71
N TRP A 28 1.61 5.94 8.81
CA TRP A 28 1.86 5.93 7.37
C TRP A 28 0.71 6.62 6.65
N ASN A 29 0.97 7.80 6.13
CA ASN A 29 -0.03 8.63 5.48
C ASN A 29 0.23 8.67 3.98
N ILE A 30 -0.85 8.55 3.18
CA ILE A 30 -0.81 8.47 1.73
C ILE A 30 -1.82 9.45 1.15
N LEU A 31 -1.40 10.22 0.17
CA LEU A 31 -2.27 10.98 -0.71
C LEU A 31 -1.98 10.56 -2.15
N ASN A 32 -2.97 10.00 -2.82
CA ASN A 32 -2.88 9.60 -4.23
C ASN A 32 -3.94 10.33 -5.05
N VAL A 33 -3.53 10.88 -6.16
CA VAL A 33 -4.42 11.49 -7.16
C VAL A 33 -4.18 10.82 -8.49
N LYS A 34 -5.25 10.26 -9.06
CA LYS A 34 -5.23 9.64 -10.38
C LYS A 34 -6.13 10.43 -11.32
N TYR A 35 -5.63 10.74 -12.51
CA TYR A 35 -6.37 11.40 -13.57
C TYR A 35 -6.58 10.44 -14.74
N ASN A 36 -7.82 10.06 -15.00
CA ASN A 36 -8.20 9.18 -16.11
C ASN A 36 -8.47 10.05 -17.35
N LEU A 37 -7.54 10.00 -18.32
CA LEU A 37 -7.62 10.79 -19.54
C LEU A 37 -8.66 10.21 -20.50
N ASN A 38 -8.64 8.87 -20.69
CA ASN A 38 -9.58 8.12 -21.52
C ASN A 38 -9.69 6.67 -21.01
N GLU A 39 -10.24 5.76 -21.82
CA GLU A 39 -10.44 4.35 -21.47
C GLU A 39 -9.13 3.60 -21.21
N HIS A 40 -8.03 4.02 -21.84
CA HIS A 40 -6.74 3.34 -21.79
C HIS A 40 -5.71 4.07 -20.95
N TRP A 41 -5.65 5.39 -20.99
CA TRP A 41 -4.59 6.18 -20.40
C TRP A 41 -5.02 6.87 -19.12
N SER A 42 -4.21 6.75 -18.08
CA SER A 42 -4.34 7.55 -16.88
C SER A 42 -2.97 7.94 -16.33
N PHE A 43 -2.93 9.03 -15.57
CA PHE A 43 -1.76 9.53 -14.86
C PHE A 43 -2.02 9.46 -13.36
N PHE A 44 -0.98 9.31 -12.58
CA PHE A 44 -1.11 9.43 -11.12
C PHE A 44 0.05 10.22 -10.52
N GLY A 45 -0.23 10.83 -9.38
CA GLY A 45 0.74 11.42 -8.47
C GLY A 45 0.44 10.94 -7.05
N GLU A 46 1.47 10.60 -6.28
CA GLU A 46 1.33 10.13 -4.92
C GLU A 46 2.40 10.70 -4.02
N GLY A 47 1.98 11.17 -2.84
CA GLY A 47 2.84 11.57 -1.74
C GLY A 47 2.61 10.67 -0.53
N GLN A 48 3.69 10.31 0.16
CA GLN A 48 3.62 9.56 1.40
C GLN A 48 4.55 10.17 2.45
N ILE A 49 4.14 10.05 3.72
CA ILE A 49 4.95 10.42 4.87
C ILE A 49 4.79 9.37 5.96
N ARG A 50 5.89 9.02 6.63
CA ARG A 50 5.90 7.97 7.67
C ARG A 50 6.64 8.43 8.90
N SER A 51 6.12 8.03 10.06
CA SER A 51 6.77 8.21 11.35
C SER A 51 7.04 6.86 12.01
N LEU A 52 8.02 6.79 12.88
CA LEU A 52 8.36 5.57 13.64
C LEU A 52 7.49 5.39 14.88
N LYS A 53 6.96 6.48 15.44
CA LYS A 53 5.98 6.51 16.52
C LYS A 53 4.71 7.17 16.00
N PHE A 54 3.59 6.94 16.65
CA PHE A 54 2.32 7.50 16.22
C PHE A 54 2.37 9.02 16.13
N TYR A 55 2.38 9.53 14.90
CA TYR A 55 2.52 10.95 14.51
C TYR A 55 3.70 11.69 15.16
N SER A 56 4.82 10.98 15.40
CA SER A 56 6.09 11.56 15.85
C SER A 56 7.27 10.76 15.33
N ASN A 57 8.49 11.30 15.36
CA ASN A 57 9.68 10.72 14.76
C ASN A 57 9.48 10.46 13.24
N PHE A 58 9.08 11.49 12.51
CA PHE A 58 8.97 11.42 11.07
C PHE A 58 10.34 11.22 10.44
N HIS A 59 10.51 10.09 9.75
CA HIS A 59 11.82 9.67 9.23
C HIS A 59 11.82 9.41 7.72
N TYR A 60 10.65 9.44 7.09
CA TYR A 60 10.54 9.08 5.68
C TYR A 60 9.44 9.87 4.99
N TYR A 61 9.75 10.35 3.78
CA TYR A 61 8.73 10.76 2.82
C TYR A 61 9.11 10.35 1.40
N GLU A 62 8.11 10.25 0.55
CA GLU A 62 8.26 10.00 -0.87
C GLU A 62 7.23 10.78 -1.67
N TYR A 63 7.61 11.13 -2.88
CA TYR A 63 6.69 11.58 -3.92
C TYR A 63 7.03 10.86 -5.21
N LYS A 64 5.99 10.40 -5.90
CA LYS A 64 6.12 9.61 -7.13
C LYS A 64 4.94 9.88 -8.05
N GLY A 65 5.14 9.57 -9.31
CA GLY A 65 4.11 9.68 -10.32
C GLY A 65 4.38 8.75 -11.49
N GLY A 66 3.41 8.63 -12.36
CA GLY A 66 3.57 7.76 -13.51
C GLY A 66 2.37 7.77 -14.44
N ILE A 67 2.50 6.94 -15.48
CA ILE A 67 1.53 6.77 -16.55
C ILE A 67 1.07 5.32 -16.52
N ASN A 68 -0.25 5.12 -16.52
CA ASN A 68 -0.86 3.81 -16.64
C ASN A 68 -1.48 3.65 -18.03
N TYR A 69 -1.33 2.46 -18.58
CA TYR A 69 -1.98 2.04 -19.81
C TYR A 69 -2.77 0.76 -19.56
N LYS A 70 -4.09 0.84 -19.77
CA LYS A 70 -4.98 -0.31 -19.68
C LYS A 70 -4.95 -1.08 -21.00
N ILE A 71 -4.24 -2.22 -21.01
CA ILE A 71 -4.17 -3.11 -22.19
C ILE A 71 -5.50 -3.85 -22.37
N HIS A 72 -6.05 -4.34 -21.26
CA HIS A 72 -7.28 -5.10 -21.18
C HIS A 72 -8.02 -4.73 -19.90
N GLU A 73 -9.30 -5.12 -19.78
CA GLU A 73 -10.09 -4.87 -18.56
C GLU A 73 -9.41 -5.41 -17.28
N ASN A 74 -8.65 -6.48 -17.43
CA ASN A 74 -7.97 -7.17 -16.35
C ASN A 74 -6.45 -6.97 -16.33
N VAL A 75 -5.88 -6.10 -17.19
CA VAL A 75 -4.42 -5.95 -17.29
C VAL A 75 -4.04 -4.48 -17.46
N ASN A 76 -3.27 -3.97 -16.50
CA ASN A 76 -2.72 -2.63 -16.56
C ASN A 76 -1.19 -2.66 -16.58
N LEU A 77 -0.59 -1.83 -17.43
CA LEU A 77 0.82 -1.49 -17.38
C LEU A 77 1.02 -0.13 -16.74
N THR A 78 2.14 0.05 -16.05
CA THR A 78 2.54 1.32 -15.47
C THR A 78 4.03 1.55 -15.71
N ILE A 79 4.38 2.77 -16.04
CA ILE A 79 5.76 3.28 -15.95
C ILE A 79 5.73 4.43 -14.97
N GLY A 80 6.57 4.39 -13.94
CA GLY A 80 6.60 5.42 -12.92
C GLY A 80 8.00 5.81 -12.50
N ALA A 81 8.08 6.99 -11.89
CA ALA A 81 9.29 7.55 -11.31
C ALA A 81 8.98 8.19 -9.95
N GLY A 82 9.98 8.31 -9.08
CA GLY A 82 9.79 8.99 -7.81
C GLY A 82 11.07 9.20 -7.04
N SER A 83 10.99 10.12 -6.08
CA SER A 83 12.04 10.44 -5.13
C SER A 83 11.64 9.98 -3.73
N TYR A 84 12.60 9.43 -3.01
CA TYR A 84 12.40 8.73 -1.74
C TYR A 84 13.47 9.18 -0.76
N GLN A 85 13.06 9.75 0.36
CA GLN A 85 13.95 10.34 1.35
C GLN A 85 13.82 9.60 2.67
N THR A 86 14.94 9.06 3.16
CA THR A 86 15.00 8.41 4.47
C THR A 86 15.93 9.18 5.39
N TYR A 87 15.46 9.53 6.56
CA TYR A 87 16.18 10.28 7.58
C TYR A 87 16.61 9.36 8.72
N LYS A 88 17.53 9.85 9.55
CA LYS A 88 17.92 9.17 10.78
C LYS A 88 16.76 9.12 11.77
N GLU A 89 16.78 8.09 12.59
CA GLU A 89 15.87 7.93 13.72
C GLU A 89 16.25 8.87 14.87
N GLY A 90 15.32 9.12 15.80
CA GLY A 90 15.55 9.91 17.01
C GLY A 90 14.98 11.33 16.99
N GLY A 91 14.10 11.62 15.99
CA GLY A 91 13.38 12.89 15.88
C GLY A 91 12.73 13.05 14.52
N ASP A 92 12.14 14.23 14.28
CA ASP A 92 11.50 14.53 13.01
C ASP A 92 12.53 15.00 11.98
N PHE A 93 12.70 14.21 10.90
CA PHE A 93 13.60 14.51 9.78
C PHE A 93 15.04 14.87 10.18
N VAL A 94 15.62 14.09 11.09
CA VAL A 94 16.98 14.30 11.62
C VAL A 94 18.03 14.16 10.51
N LEU A 95 18.86 15.20 10.33
CA LEU A 95 19.97 15.22 9.39
C LEU A 95 21.24 14.58 9.98
N PRO A 96 22.18 14.07 9.12
CA PRO A 96 22.04 13.90 7.68
C PRO A 96 21.06 12.79 7.32
N LYS A 97 20.54 12.81 6.07
CA LYS A 97 19.71 11.72 5.55
C LYS A 97 20.46 10.40 5.55
N ASN A 98 19.77 9.30 5.88
CA ASN A 98 20.31 7.95 5.72
C ASN A 98 20.36 7.52 4.26
N ASN A 99 19.36 7.94 3.47
CA ASN A 99 19.30 7.62 2.05
C ASN A 99 18.48 8.66 1.30
N ASP A 100 19.02 9.06 0.16
CA ASP A 100 18.33 9.86 -0.87
C ASP A 100 18.27 9.00 -2.12
N GLU A 101 17.09 8.78 -2.65
CA GLU A 101 16.92 7.78 -3.68
C GLU A 101 15.96 8.23 -4.76
N PHE A 102 16.37 8.07 -6.02
CA PHE A 102 15.51 8.17 -7.18
C PHE A 102 15.23 6.77 -7.75
N ARG A 103 13.98 6.50 -8.12
CA ARG A 103 13.57 5.22 -8.71
C ARG A 103 12.84 5.44 -10.02
N LEU A 104 13.11 4.52 -10.96
CA LEU A 104 12.30 4.27 -12.13
C LEU A 104 11.74 2.85 -12.04
N TRP A 105 10.48 2.65 -12.44
CA TRP A 105 9.91 1.30 -12.42
C TRP A 105 8.88 1.05 -13.51
N PRO A 106 8.98 -0.06 -14.24
CA PRO A 106 7.88 -0.71 -14.93
C PRO A 106 7.08 -1.58 -13.96
N GLN A 107 5.77 -1.69 -14.21
CA GLN A 107 4.86 -2.49 -13.43
C GLN A 107 3.76 -3.08 -14.32
N ILE A 108 3.35 -4.31 -14.01
CA ILE A 108 2.15 -4.94 -14.57
C ILE A 108 1.24 -5.38 -13.44
N ILE A 109 -0.06 -5.15 -13.62
CA ILE A 109 -1.09 -5.53 -12.66
C ILE A 109 -2.12 -6.39 -13.38
N PHE A 110 -2.44 -7.54 -12.78
CA PHE A 110 -3.51 -8.43 -13.19
C PHE A 110 -4.65 -8.36 -12.19
N PHE A 111 -5.87 -8.22 -12.69
CA PHE A 111 -7.10 -8.24 -11.91
C PHE A 111 -7.90 -9.49 -12.23
N GLN A 112 -8.50 -10.09 -11.21
CA GLN A 112 -9.39 -11.23 -11.34
C GLN A 112 -10.53 -11.11 -10.34
N SER A 113 -11.72 -11.60 -10.72
CA SER A 113 -12.86 -11.69 -9.79
C SER A 113 -13.26 -13.14 -9.60
N ILE A 114 -13.40 -13.56 -8.34
CA ILE A 114 -13.91 -14.88 -7.96
C ILE A 114 -15.13 -14.66 -7.06
N GLY A 115 -16.31 -14.81 -7.61
CA GLY A 115 -17.55 -14.43 -6.95
C GLY A 115 -17.55 -12.92 -6.58
N LYS A 116 -17.61 -12.62 -5.28
CA LYS A 116 -17.57 -11.23 -4.79
C LYS A 116 -16.16 -10.75 -4.45
N PHE A 117 -15.18 -11.64 -4.44
CA PHE A 117 -13.80 -11.29 -4.15
C PHE A 117 -13.13 -10.73 -5.40
N LYS A 118 -12.37 -9.65 -5.21
CA LYS A 118 -11.50 -9.10 -6.23
C LYS A 118 -10.05 -9.40 -5.86
N ILE A 119 -9.32 -9.97 -6.79
CA ILE A 119 -7.92 -10.37 -6.63
C ILE A 119 -7.07 -9.46 -7.49
N GLU A 120 -5.97 -9.00 -6.95
CA GLU A 120 -4.95 -8.22 -7.63
C GLU A 120 -3.60 -8.91 -7.49
N GLN A 121 -2.87 -9.03 -8.60
CA GLN A 121 -1.48 -9.46 -8.61
C GLN A 121 -0.65 -8.38 -9.30
N ARG A 122 0.36 -7.87 -8.60
CA ARG A 122 1.25 -6.82 -9.10
C ARG A 122 2.69 -7.30 -9.14
N TYR A 123 3.32 -7.09 -10.28
CA TYR A 123 4.74 -7.32 -10.51
C TYR A 123 5.40 -5.99 -10.85
N ARG A 124 6.46 -5.63 -10.14
CA ARG A 124 7.19 -4.36 -10.32
C ARG A 124 8.68 -4.61 -10.30
N GLY A 125 9.38 -4.11 -11.33
CA GLY A 125 10.83 -4.01 -11.34
C GLY A 125 11.24 -2.57 -11.01
N GLU A 126 12.20 -2.34 -10.12
CA GLU A 126 12.67 -1.01 -9.76
C GLU A 126 14.16 -0.86 -10.05
N LEU A 127 14.51 0.19 -10.77
CA LEU A 127 15.86 0.70 -10.96
C LEU A 127 16.07 1.77 -9.90
N ARG A 128 16.97 1.52 -8.94
CA ARG A 128 17.14 2.34 -7.74
C ARG A 128 18.49 3.03 -7.75
N PHE A 129 18.49 4.34 -7.86
CA PHE A 129 19.65 5.22 -7.77
C PHE A 129 19.67 5.82 -6.38
N THR A 130 20.53 5.32 -5.51
CA THR A 130 20.60 5.70 -4.10
C THR A 130 21.89 6.45 -3.80
N SER A 131 21.94 7.18 -2.68
CA SER A 131 23.19 7.77 -2.18
C SER A 131 24.31 6.74 -1.95
N ASN A 132 23.94 5.45 -1.81
CA ASN A 132 24.87 4.33 -1.59
C ASN A 132 25.13 3.50 -2.88
N GLY A 133 24.81 4.05 -4.06
CA GLY A 133 24.99 3.42 -5.35
C GLY A 133 23.73 2.82 -5.97
N TYR A 134 23.90 2.15 -7.10
CA TYR A 134 22.82 1.57 -7.88
C TYR A 134 22.49 0.15 -7.45
N ARG A 135 21.19 -0.19 -7.42
CA ARG A 135 20.68 -1.56 -7.25
C ARG A 135 19.32 -1.75 -7.90
N ASN A 136 18.99 -3.00 -8.21
CA ASN A 136 17.68 -3.39 -8.69
C ASN A 136 16.86 -3.99 -7.56
N ARG A 137 15.53 -3.85 -7.66
CA ARG A 137 14.59 -4.51 -6.77
C ARG A 137 13.41 -5.04 -7.57
N PHE A 138 12.99 -6.25 -7.27
CA PHE A 138 11.77 -6.85 -7.77
C PHE A 138 10.75 -6.94 -6.65
N ARG A 139 9.48 -6.65 -6.96
CA ARG A 139 8.38 -6.71 -6.00
C ARG A 139 7.23 -7.50 -6.58
N TYR A 140 6.69 -8.40 -5.78
CA TYR A 140 5.45 -9.10 -6.05
C TYR A 140 4.43 -8.81 -4.96
N ARG A 141 3.22 -8.34 -5.33
CA ARG A 141 2.12 -8.16 -4.39
C ARG A 141 0.92 -8.99 -4.82
N PHE A 142 0.38 -9.72 -3.85
CA PHE A 142 -0.92 -10.37 -3.94
C PHE A 142 -1.90 -9.65 -3.03
N GLY A 143 -3.06 -9.26 -3.56
CA GLY A 143 -4.10 -8.58 -2.83
C GLY A 143 -5.46 -9.21 -3.06
N VAL A 144 -6.28 -9.22 -2.01
CA VAL A 144 -7.67 -9.65 -2.06
C VAL A 144 -8.54 -8.58 -1.44
N SER A 145 -9.68 -8.30 -2.05
CA SER A 145 -10.64 -7.35 -1.51
C SER A 145 -12.08 -7.85 -1.66
N TYR A 146 -12.92 -7.44 -0.71
CA TYR A 146 -14.33 -7.78 -0.64
C TYR A 146 -15.18 -6.52 -0.50
N PRO A 147 -15.90 -6.09 -1.57
CA PRO A 147 -16.80 -4.95 -1.53
C PRO A 147 -18.15 -5.33 -0.90
N PHE A 148 -18.64 -4.50 0.01
CA PHE A 148 -19.91 -4.72 0.71
C PHE A 148 -20.70 -3.42 0.93
N GLY A 149 -21.88 -3.56 1.53
CA GLY A 149 -22.83 -2.48 1.71
C GLY A 149 -23.88 -2.38 0.59
N LYS A 150 -24.87 -1.52 0.77
CA LYS A 150 -25.89 -1.26 -0.25
C LYS A 150 -25.26 -0.52 -1.42
N VAL A 151 -25.59 -0.94 -2.64
CA VAL A 151 -25.14 -0.27 -3.86
C VAL A 151 -25.66 1.18 -3.89
N ARG A 152 -24.77 2.14 -4.09
CA ARG A 152 -25.05 3.56 -4.31
C ARG A 152 -24.43 3.98 -5.63
N ASN A 153 -25.21 4.56 -6.53
CA ASN A 153 -24.70 5.08 -7.82
C ASN A 153 -23.74 4.09 -8.50
N GLU A 154 -24.13 2.79 -8.59
CA GLU A 154 -23.39 1.69 -9.25
C GLU A 154 -22.12 1.21 -8.51
N TYR A 155 -21.81 1.69 -7.30
CA TYR A 155 -20.70 1.17 -6.49
C TYR A 155 -21.14 0.80 -5.07
N LYS A 156 -20.33 -0.04 -4.42
CA LYS A 156 -20.47 -0.36 -3.00
C LYS A 156 -19.58 0.57 -2.18
N PRO A 157 -20.12 1.18 -1.11
CA PRO A 157 -19.40 2.22 -0.37
C PRO A 157 -18.26 1.68 0.51
N PHE A 158 -18.26 0.38 0.81
CA PHE A 158 -17.29 -0.21 1.72
C PHE A 158 -16.52 -1.34 1.06
N LEU A 159 -15.25 -1.47 1.43
CA LEU A 159 -14.36 -2.50 0.98
C LEU A 159 -13.41 -2.91 2.10
N VAL A 160 -13.32 -4.18 2.41
CA VAL A 160 -12.21 -4.74 3.19
C VAL A 160 -11.17 -5.29 2.23
N SER A 161 -9.91 -5.02 2.49
CA SER A 161 -8.80 -5.50 1.68
C SER A 161 -7.66 -6.04 2.53
N ALA A 162 -7.01 -7.08 2.03
CA ALA A 162 -5.78 -7.62 2.58
C ALA A 162 -4.77 -7.80 1.45
N SER A 163 -3.50 -7.52 1.72
CA SER A 163 -2.44 -7.78 0.75
C SER A 163 -1.16 -8.21 1.43
N ASN A 164 -0.36 -8.99 0.69
CA ASN A 164 1.00 -9.34 1.05
C ASN A 164 1.92 -8.96 -0.10
N GLU A 165 3.04 -8.31 0.22
CA GLU A 165 4.02 -7.86 -0.75
C GLU A 165 5.43 -8.33 -0.37
N LEU A 166 6.09 -8.99 -1.33
CA LEU A 166 7.45 -9.51 -1.22
C LEU A 166 8.41 -8.62 -2.01
N PHE A 167 9.58 -8.38 -1.44
CA PHE A 167 10.62 -7.57 -2.03
C PHE A 167 11.91 -8.38 -2.17
N PHE A 168 12.44 -8.41 -3.39
CA PHE A 168 13.69 -9.08 -3.71
C PHE A 168 14.67 -8.10 -4.33
N THR A 169 15.94 -8.27 -4.02
CA THR A 169 17.01 -7.45 -4.56
C THR A 169 18.03 -8.31 -5.33
N ASN A 170 18.84 -7.69 -6.18
CA ASN A 170 19.90 -8.36 -6.92
C ASN A 170 21.23 -8.49 -6.15
N LYS A 171 21.25 -8.12 -4.87
CA LYS A 171 22.40 -8.26 -3.95
C LYS A 171 21.99 -9.06 -2.74
N GLU A 172 22.91 -9.78 -2.13
CA GLU A 172 22.66 -10.47 -0.86
C GLU A 172 22.38 -9.49 0.29
N PRO A 173 21.41 -9.86 1.15
CA PRO A 173 20.48 -10.99 1.05
C PRO A 173 19.42 -10.70 -0.03
N TYR A 174 19.16 -11.68 -0.91
CA TYR A 174 18.24 -11.50 -2.05
C TYR A 174 16.80 -11.20 -1.65
N PHE A 175 16.34 -11.69 -0.50
CA PHE A 175 15.08 -11.32 0.12
C PHE A 175 15.31 -10.08 1.00
N GLU A 176 14.62 -8.97 0.70
CA GLU A 176 14.82 -7.69 1.41
C GLU A 176 13.73 -7.43 2.44
N ARG A 177 12.47 -7.77 2.10
CA ARG A 177 11.32 -7.27 2.88
C ARG A 177 10.06 -8.07 2.60
N ASN A 178 9.18 -8.14 3.60
CA ASN A 178 7.77 -8.49 3.45
C ASN A 178 6.89 -7.38 4.03
N ARG A 179 5.73 -7.13 3.40
CA ARG A 179 4.69 -6.26 3.92
C ARG A 179 3.35 -6.96 3.90
N MET A 180 2.65 -6.88 5.01
CA MET A 180 1.27 -7.32 5.14
C MET A 180 0.41 -6.11 5.45
N LEU A 181 -0.68 -5.91 4.72
CA LEU A 181 -1.66 -4.85 4.93
C LEU A 181 -3.03 -5.46 5.11
N LEU A 182 -3.73 -5.02 6.14
CA LEU A 182 -5.17 -5.20 6.32
C LEU A 182 -5.82 -3.83 6.38
N ALA A 183 -6.81 -3.56 5.53
CA ALA A 183 -7.40 -2.24 5.46
C ALA A 183 -8.92 -2.27 5.25
N PHE A 184 -9.56 -1.27 5.80
CA PHE A 184 -10.94 -0.90 5.55
C PHE A 184 -10.96 0.36 4.66
N ASN A 185 -11.75 0.31 3.59
CA ASN A 185 -11.87 1.40 2.65
C ASN A 185 -13.32 1.90 2.64
N PHE A 186 -13.49 3.20 2.77
CA PHE A 186 -14.76 3.90 2.63
C PHE A 186 -14.73 4.76 1.36
N LYS A 187 -15.73 4.58 0.51
CA LYS A 187 -15.92 5.36 -0.73
C LYS A 187 -17.10 6.32 -0.55
N PRO A 188 -16.87 7.57 -0.15
CA PRO A 188 -17.92 8.58 -0.06
C PRO A 188 -18.48 8.93 -1.43
N SER A 189 -17.70 8.80 -2.49
CA SER A 189 -18.09 9.04 -3.90
C SER A 189 -17.37 8.08 -4.85
N LYS A 190 -17.73 8.11 -6.14
CA LYS A 190 -16.97 7.39 -7.19
C LYS A 190 -15.51 7.89 -7.30
N SER A 191 -15.29 9.15 -6.96
CA SER A 191 -14.01 9.84 -7.14
C SER A 191 -13.15 9.88 -5.88
N ALA A 192 -13.61 9.38 -4.75
CA ALA A 192 -12.86 9.46 -3.49
C ALA A 192 -12.92 8.14 -2.73
N THR A 193 -11.77 7.76 -2.17
CA THR A 193 -11.65 6.63 -1.25
C THR A 193 -10.81 7.05 -0.06
N ILE A 194 -11.29 6.73 1.14
CA ILE A 194 -10.57 6.88 2.39
C ILE A 194 -10.21 5.47 2.86
N GLN A 195 -8.95 5.23 3.11
CA GLN A 195 -8.45 3.95 3.61
C GLN A 195 -7.91 4.11 5.03
N ILE A 196 -8.29 3.20 5.90
CA ILE A 196 -7.70 3.05 7.23
C ILE A 196 -7.20 1.62 7.33
N GLY A 197 -5.96 1.43 7.77
CA GLY A 197 -5.37 0.11 7.79
C GLY A 197 -4.31 -0.08 8.85
N TYR A 198 -3.95 -1.34 9.03
CA TYR A 198 -2.79 -1.79 9.77
C TYR A 198 -1.82 -2.44 8.80
N LEU A 199 -0.57 -1.98 8.84
CA LEU A 199 0.50 -2.48 8.00
C LEU A 199 1.64 -2.99 8.88
N HIS A 200 1.98 -4.27 8.70
CA HIS A 200 3.18 -4.87 9.27
C HIS A 200 4.26 -4.95 8.19
N GLN A 201 5.43 -4.38 8.47
CA GLN A 201 6.61 -4.46 7.61
C GLN A 201 7.71 -5.23 8.32
N PHE A 202 8.12 -6.33 7.71
CA PHE A 202 9.27 -7.12 8.13
C PHE A 202 10.44 -6.79 7.18
N ASP A 203 11.56 -6.36 7.75
CA ASP A 203 12.81 -6.10 7.04
C ASP A 203 13.81 -7.20 7.37
N TYR A 204 14.28 -7.91 6.35
CA TYR A 204 15.29 -8.94 6.49
C TYR A 204 16.67 -8.35 6.31
N GLN A 205 17.52 -8.54 7.31
CA GLN A 205 18.96 -8.27 7.28
C GLN A 205 19.68 -9.47 7.88
N ILE A 206 20.86 -9.79 7.39
CA ILE A 206 21.65 -10.90 7.96
C ILE A 206 21.96 -10.57 9.43
N ASN A 207 21.49 -11.41 10.35
CA ASN A 207 21.62 -11.27 11.81
C ASN A 207 20.90 -10.05 12.44
N ASP A 208 19.99 -9.40 11.75
CA ASP A 208 19.22 -8.27 12.29
C ASP A 208 17.84 -8.20 11.60
N GLU A 209 16.95 -9.09 12.02
CA GLU A 209 15.57 -9.11 11.53
C GLU A 209 14.73 -8.12 12.34
N THR A 210 14.11 -7.16 11.64
CA THR A 210 13.30 -6.14 12.30
C THR A 210 11.88 -6.13 11.74
N GLY A 211 10.91 -5.99 12.64
CA GLY A 211 9.50 -5.77 12.31
C GLY A 211 9.07 -4.37 12.72
N ARG A 212 8.24 -3.73 11.93
CA ARG A 212 7.64 -2.42 12.22
C ARG A 212 6.16 -2.43 11.87
N ASP A 213 5.38 -1.84 12.76
CA ASP A 213 3.94 -1.75 12.64
C ASP A 213 3.53 -0.31 12.36
N PHE A 214 2.56 -0.13 11.45
CA PHE A 214 2.08 1.19 11.08
C PHE A 214 0.56 1.23 11.09
N PHE A 215 0.03 2.30 11.66
CA PHE A 215 -1.33 2.74 11.40
C PHE A 215 -1.33 3.51 10.08
N LEU A 216 -2.13 3.06 9.11
CA LEU A 216 -2.17 3.62 7.78
C LEU A 216 -3.44 4.42 7.56
N ILE A 217 -3.28 5.64 7.05
CA ILE A 217 -4.37 6.45 6.50
C ILE A 217 -4.03 6.81 5.06
N GLY A 218 -4.95 6.51 4.15
CA GLY A 218 -4.84 6.82 2.73
C GLY A 218 -6.02 7.63 2.22
N PHE A 219 -5.74 8.64 1.40
CA PHE A 219 -6.72 9.40 0.64
C PHE A 219 -6.43 9.20 -0.85
N PHE A 220 -7.42 8.65 -1.56
CA PHE A 220 -7.31 8.34 -2.99
C PHE A 220 -8.38 9.11 -3.74
N ILE A 221 -7.95 9.91 -4.70
CA ILE A 221 -8.81 10.78 -5.51
C ILE A 221 -8.70 10.33 -6.97
N GLU A 222 -9.81 10.01 -7.58
CA GLU A 222 -9.89 9.74 -9.01
C GLU A 222 -10.61 10.86 -9.74
N LEU A 223 -9.91 11.48 -10.67
CA LEU A 223 -10.41 12.51 -11.56
C LEU A 223 -10.62 11.93 -12.95
N PHE A 224 -11.64 12.44 -13.65
CA PHE A 224 -12.00 11.93 -14.98
C PHE A 224 -12.05 13.09 -15.96
N SER A 225 -11.44 12.90 -17.13
CA SER A 225 -11.65 13.75 -18.29
C SER A 225 -13.08 13.61 -18.80
N LYS A 226 -13.58 14.62 -19.52
CA LYS A 226 -14.87 14.57 -20.21
C LYS A 226 -14.98 13.39 -21.20
N ASN A 227 -13.85 12.92 -21.73
CA ASN A 227 -13.74 11.83 -22.68
C ASN A 227 -13.46 10.47 -22.01
N SER A 228 -13.38 10.44 -20.68
CA SER A 228 -13.20 9.19 -19.94
C SER A 228 -14.57 8.63 -19.60
N PRO A 229 -14.92 7.40 -20.01
CA PRO A 229 -16.09 6.76 -19.47
C PRO A 229 -15.95 6.71 -17.96
N ASN A 230 -17.02 6.99 -17.24
CA ASN A 230 -17.13 6.84 -15.77
C ASN A 230 -17.04 5.34 -15.43
N SER A 231 -15.88 4.73 -15.71
CA SER A 231 -15.70 3.30 -15.55
C SER A 231 -15.63 2.96 -14.06
N SER A 232 -16.67 2.32 -13.58
CA SER A 232 -16.76 1.63 -12.29
C SER A 232 -15.78 0.44 -12.18
N ILE A 233 -14.76 0.38 -13.02
CA ILE A 233 -13.87 -0.76 -13.18
C ILE A 233 -12.68 -0.60 -12.25
N GLY A 234 -12.58 -1.55 -11.34
CA GLY A 234 -11.36 -1.83 -10.58
C GLY A 234 -11.10 -0.84 -9.44
N ILE A 235 -11.36 -1.29 -8.25
CA ILE A 235 -10.75 -0.68 -7.07
C ILE A 235 -9.27 -1.04 -7.19
N ASN A 236 -8.44 -0.10 -7.67
CA ASN A 236 -7.02 -0.22 -7.49
C ASN A 236 -6.77 -0.31 -5.99
N ILE A 237 -6.39 -1.48 -5.52
CA ILE A 237 -5.79 -1.62 -4.21
C ILE A 237 -4.42 -1.00 -4.41
N ASN A 238 -4.35 0.22 -4.06
CA ASN A 238 -3.31 1.22 -4.08
C ASN A 238 -1.87 0.75 -4.23
N ASP A 239 -1.12 1.49 -5.01
CA ASP A 239 0.34 1.39 -5.21
C ASP A 239 1.16 1.70 -3.94
N ASN A 240 0.94 0.96 -2.84
CA ASN A 240 1.75 1.07 -1.62
C ASN A 240 2.98 0.18 -1.65
#